data_e47f00dadbc4fe58f1c59dbde4a2f779
#
_entry.id   e47f00dadbc4fe58f1c59dbde4a2f779
#
_cell.length_a   1.000
_cell.length_b   1.000
_cell.length_c   1.000
_cell.angle_alpha   90.00
_cell.angle_beta   90.00
_cell.angle_gamma   90.00
#
_symmetry.space_group_name_H-M   'P 1'
#
loop_
_entity.id
_entity.type
_entity.pdbx_description
1 polymer ?
#
loop_
_entity_poly.entity_id
_entity_poly.type
_entity_poly.pdbx_seq_one_letter_code
_entity_poly.pdbx_strand_id
1 'polypeptide(L)'
;MEYKQYPVPKELKQIVRYFWSYNASAPSANKLVIKSFADKYPRLIFQDIDNFEPIISDGNKMPSCYLSGLDTKPTEAFWYESFSHFGVSFYPNALYKIL
;
A
#
# COMPACT_ATOMS: atom_id res chain seq x y z
N MET A 1 14.52 8.13 0.78
CA MET A 1 13.35 7.30 1.13
C MET A 1 12.64 7.94 2.31
N GLU A 2 11.37 8.22 2.17
CA GLU A 2 10.60 8.94 3.19
C GLU A 2 9.32 8.18 3.52
N TYR A 3 9.18 7.79 4.77
CA TYR A 3 7.98 7.14 5.29
C TYR A 3 7.38 8.01 6.38
N LYS A 4 6.07 8.25 6.28
CA LYS A 4 5.33 9.04 7.27
C LYS A 4 4.03 8.36 7.63
N GLN A 5 3.63 8.50 8.89
CA GLN A 5 2.30 8.13 9.34
C GLN A 5 1.55 9.40 9.73
N TYR A 6 0.25 9.37 9.51
CA TYR A 6 -0.62 10.52 9.78
C TYR A 6 -1.69 10.12 10.78
N PRO A 7 -2.10 11.06 11.67
CA PRO A 7 -3.14 10.78 12.65
C PRO A 7 -4.49 10.56 11.98
N VAL A 8 -5.34 9.80 12.66
CA VAL A 8 -6.67 9.46 12.18
C VAL A 8 -7.69 10.39 12.80
N PRO A 9 -8.59 11.02 12.01
CA PRO A 9 -9.69 11.80 12.55
C PRO A 9 -10.55 10.97 13.49
N LYS A 10 -11.12 11.61 14.50
CA LYS A 10 -11.91 10.95 15.52
C LYS A 10 -13.03 10.08 14.93
N GLU A 11 -13.66 10.56 13.87
CA GLU A 11 -14.77 9.89 13.20
C GLU A 11 -14.37 8.56 12.56
N LEU A 12 -13.10 8.37 12.27
CA LEU A 12 -12.59 7.17 11.58
C LEU A 12 -11.80 6.24 12.47
N LYS A 13 -11.62 6.57 13.75
CA LYS A 13 -10.73 5.79 14.64
C LYS A 13 -11.16 4.34 14.86
N GLN A 14 -12.43 4.02 14.70
CA GLN A 14 -12.92 2.64 14.83
C GLN A 14 -12.72 1.80 13.57
N ILE A 15 -12.42 2.45 12.45
CA ILE A 15 -12.31 1.82 11.14
C ILE A 15 -10.87 1.80 10.68
N VAL A 16 -10.18 2.95 10.80
CA VAL A 16 -8.83 3.17 10.28
C VAL A 16 -7.82 3.12 11.42
N ARG A 17 -6.77 2.32 11.23
CA ARG A 17 -5.65 2.26 12.17
C ARG A 17 -4.75 3.48 12.03
N TYR A 18 -4.33 3.79 10.79
CA TYR A 18 -3.53 4.98 10.46
C TYR A 18 -3.49 5.16 8.95
N PHE A 19 -3.12 6.37 8.55
CA PHE A 19 -2.73 6.69 7.17
C PHE A 19 -1.21 6.70 7.09
N TRP A 20 -0.68 6.38 5.91
CA TRP A 20 0.76 6.41 5.70
C TRP A 20 1.09 6.87 4.30
N SER A 21 2.30 7.44 4.15
CA SER A 21 2.87 7.71 2.85
C SER A 21 4.29 7.15 2.79
N TYR A 22 4.68 6.67 1.64
CA TYR A 22 5.98 6.07 1.44
C TYR A 22 6.48 6.47 0.06
N ASN A 23 7.54 7.28 0.03
CA ASN A 23 8.06 7.84 -1.21
C ASN A 23 9.55 7.63 -1.30
N ALA A 24 10.03 7.35 -2.51
CA ALA A 24 11.44 7.25 -2.79
C ALA A 24 11.72 7.74 -4.20
N SER A 25 12.85 8.44 -4.38
CA SER A 25 13.32 8.87 -5.68
C SER A 25 14.79 8.48 -5.77
N ALA A 26 15.08 7.47 -6.59
CA ALA A 26 16.43 6.96 -6.79
C ALA A 26 16.96 7.40 -8.15
N PRO A 27 18.30 7.57 -8.29
CA PRO A 27 18.90 7.91 -9.56
C PRO A 27 18.65 6.89 -10.67
N SER A 28 18.47 5.61 -10.29
CA SER A 28 18.15 4.53 -11.21
C SER A 28 16.79 3.97 -10.87
N ALA A 29 15.82 4.11 -11.77
CA ALA A 29 14.46 3.62 -11.57
C ALA A 29 14.28 2.16 -12.04
N ASN A 30 15.37 1.46 -12.35
CA ASN A 30 15.28 0.14 -12.99
C ASN A 30 15.40 -1.04 -12.04
N LYS A 31 15.77 -0.81 -10.77
CA LYS A 31 15.87 -1.89 -9.78
C LYS A 31 14.54 -2.15 -9.11
N LEU A 32 14.15 -3.41 -9.08
CA LEU A 32 12.97 -3.85 -8.38
C LEU A 32 13.30 -4.19 -6.94
N VAL A 33 12.46 -3.77 -6.03
CA VAL A 33 12.50 -4.19 -4.63
C VAL A 33 11.43 -5.27 -4.45
N ILE A 34 11.83 -6.40 -3.87
CA ILE A 34 10.94 -7.52 -3.63
C ILE A 34 10.50 -7.50 -2.17
N LYS A 35 9.21 -7.58 -1.94
CA LYS A 35 8.63 -7.72 -0.60
C LYS A 35 7.58 -8.81 -0.60
N SER A 36 7.57 -9.58 0.48
CA SER A 36 6.53 -10.57 0.73
C SER A 36 5.72 -10.09 1.93
N PHE A 37 4.41 -9.98 1.77
CA PHE A 37 3.54 -9.48 2.82
C PHE A 37 2.60 -10.56 3.31
N ALA A 38 2.62 -10.77 4.62
CA ALA A 38 1.61 -11.56 5.33
C ALA A 38 1.10 -10.66 6.45
N ASP A 39 0.22 -9.74 6.12
CA ASP A 39 -0.32 -8.79 7.09
C ASP A 39 -1.80 -9.09 7.31
N LYS A 40 -2.20 -9.16 8.57
CA LYS A 40 -3.59 -9.40 8.94
C LYS A 40 -4.48 -8.15 8.81
N TYR A 41 -3.87 -6.99 8.55
CA TYR A 41 -4.61 -5.74 8.44
C TYR A 41 -4.84 -5.39 6.98
N PRO A 42 -6.09 -5.25 6.53
CA PRO A 42 -6.38 -4.81 5.16
C PRO A 42 -5.87 -3.39 4.92
N ARG A 43 -5.45 -3.14 3.70
CA ARG A 43 -4.92 -1.83 3.31
C ARG A 43 -5.51 -1.40 1.99
N LEU A 44 -5.85 -0.11 1.89
CA LEU A 44 -6.17 0.53 0.63
C LEU A 44 -4.92 1.29 0.19
N ILE A 45 -4.40 0.96 -0.98
CA ILE A 45 -3.15 1.51 -1.48
C ILE A 45 -3.40 2.37 -2.70
N PHE A 46 -2.85 3.58 -2.67
CA PHE A 46 -2.83 4.50 -3.80
C PHE A 46 -1.39 4.65 -4.27
N GLN A 47 -1.17 4.57 -5.57
CA GLN A 47 0.15 4.75 -6.15
C GLN A 47 0.10 5.69 -7.34
N ASP A 48 1.17 6.47 -7.53
CA ASP A 48 1.32 7.35 -8.68
C ASP A 48 1.87 6.54 -9.84
N ILE A 49 1.00 6.11 -10.74
CA ILE A 49 1.39 5.33 -11.92
C ILE A 49 1.68 6.21 -13.13
N ASP A 50 1.44 7.52 -13.04
CA ASP A 50 1.73 8.45 -14.13
C ASP A 50 3.22 8.82 -14.18
N ASN A 51 3.87 8.88 -13.02
CA ASN A 51 5.26 9.29 -12.89
C ASN A 51 6.20 8.16 -12.46
N PHE A 52 5.66 7.03 -12.00
CA PHE A 52 6.44 5.90 -11.50
C PHE A 52 5.89 4.59 -12.06
N GLU A 53 6.76 3.58 -12.12
CA GLU A 53 6.33 2.24 -12.49
C GLU A 53 5.42 1.65 -11.40
N PRO A 54 4.34 0.95 -11.79
CA PRO A 54 3.40 0.41 -10.82
C PRO A 54 3.97 -0.77 -10.04
N ILE A 55 3.38 -1.02 -8.86
CA ILE A 55 3.62 -2.22 -8.09
C ILE A 55 3.15 -3.43 -8.90
N ILE A 56 3.95 -4.49 -8.88
CA ILE A 56 3.58 -5.78 -9.48
C ILE A 56 3.29 -6.74 -8.34
N SER A 57 2.08 -7.28 -8.28
CA SER A 57 1.67 -8.25 -7.27
C SER A 57 1.25 -9.54 -7.94
N ASP A 58 1.88 -10.64 -7.53
CA ASP A 58 1.66 -11.98 -8.11
C ASP A 58 1.70 -11.97 -9.64
N GLY A 59 2.66 -11.21 -10.21
CA GLY A 59 2.87 -11.13 -11.65
C GLY A 59 1.98 -10.13 -12.39
N ASN A 60 1.10 -9.41 -11.68
CA ASN A 60 0.18 -8.46 -12.28
C ASN A 60 0.50 -7.03 -11.89
N LYS A 61 0.49 -6.12 -12.86
CA LYS A 61 0.62 -4.69 -12.58
C LYS A 61 -0.65 -4.21 -11.87
N MET A 62 -0.46 -3.57 -10.72
CA MET A 62 -1.58 -3.10 -9.93
C MET A 62 -2.07 -1.74 -10.40
N PRO A 63 -3.37 -1.45 -10.28
CA PRO A 63 -3.92 -0.15 -10.65
C PRO A 63 -3.52 0.95 -9.67
N SER A 64 -3.89 2.20 -9.97
CA SER A 64 -3.57 3.35 -9.13
C SER A 64 -4.19 3.28 -7.73
N CYS A 65 -5.22 2.48 -7.55
CA CYS A 65 -5.88 2.27 -6.25
C CYS A 65 -6.35 0.84 -6.14
N TYR A 66 -6.00 0.15 -5.05
CA TYR A 66 -6.43 -1.23 -4.86
C TYR A 66 -6.41 -1.63 -3.38
N LEU A 67 -7.19 -2.66 -3.06
CA LEU A 67 -7.21 -3.26 -1.72
C LEU A 67 -6.16 -4.38 -1.65
N SER A 68 -5.46 -4.45 -0.53
CA SER A 68 -4.46 -5.46 -0.26
C SER A 68 -4.67 -6.05 1.13
N GLY A 69 -4.15 -7.24 1.36
CA GLY A 69 -4.24 -7.88 2.68
C GLY A 69 -5.54 -8.61 2.95
N LEU A 70 -6.30 -8.93 1.90
CA LEU A 70 -7.54 -9.70 2.01
C LEU A 70 -7.28 -11.21 1.93
N ASP A 71 -6.09 -11.60 1.50
CA ASP A 71 -5.73 -13.00 1.34
C ASP A 71 -5.14 -13.58 2.62
N THR A 72 -5.36 -14.86 2.85
CA THR A 72 -4.78 -15.57 3.98
C THR A 72 -3.35 -16.01 3.73
N LYS A 73 -2.88 -15.91 2.51
CA LYS A 73 -1.53 -16.28 2.09
C LYS A 73 -0.66 -15.05 1.89
N PRO A 74 0.66 -15.14 2.16
CA PRO A 74 1.57 -14.05 1.80
C PRO A 74 1.52 -13.81 0.31
N THR A 75 1.46 -12.54 -0.09
CA THR A 75 1.57 -12.15 -1.48
C THR A 75 2.94 -11.59 -1.74
N GLU A 76 3.51 -11.90 -2.90
CA GLU A 76 4.79 -11.37 -3.31
C GLU A 76 4.57 -10.12 -4.16
N ALA A 77 5.13 -9.02 -3.70
CA ALA A 77 5.01 -7.74 -4.39
C ALA A 77 6.38 -7.23 -4.80
N PHE A 78 6.43 -6.64 -5.99
CA PHE A 78 7.63 -6.04 -6.54
C PHE A 78 7.35 -4.58 -6.84
N TRP A 79 8.32 -3.70 -6.51
CA TRP A 79 8.25 -2.31 -6.94
C TRP A 79 9.64 -1.77 -7.24
N TYR A 80 9.70 -0.70 -8.03
CA TYR A 80 10.95 -0.06 -8.37
C TYR A 80 11.46 0.79 -7.21
N GLU A 81 12.75 1.18 -7.26
CA GLU A 81 13.35 2.00 -6.21
C GLU A 81 12.78 3.42 -6.16
N SER A 82 12.20 3.89 -7.26
CA SER A 82 11.47 5.17 -7.29
C SER A 82 9.99 4.90 -7.28
N PHE A 83 9.30 5.45 -6.29
CA PHE A 83 7.86 5.23 -6.14
C PHE A 83 7.22 6.31 -5.27
N SER A 84 5.91 6.43 -5.37
CA SER A 84 5.11 7.27 -4.50
C SER A 84 3.84 6.52 -4.15
N HIS A 85 3.73 6.13 -2.87
CA HIS A 85 2.61 5.36 -2.35
C HIS A 85 1.95 6.09 -1.20
N PHE A 86 0.62 6.01 -1.13
CA PHE A 86 -0.17 6.46 0.00
C PHE A 86 -1.13 5.34 0.38
N GLY A 87 -1.31 5.12 1.66
CA GLY A 87 -2.14 4.01 2.09
C GLY A 87 -2.98 4.30 3.30
N VAL A 88 -4.03 3.49 3.43
CA VAL A 88 -4.91 3.47 4.59
C VAL A 88 -4.89 2.06 5.15
N SER A 89 -4.51 1.94 6.43
CA SER A 89 -4.53 0.65 7.13
C SER A 89 -5.82 0.56 7.94
N PHE A 90 -6.56 -0.54 7.74
CA PHE A 90 -7.86 -0.75 8.41
C PHE A 90 -7.75 -1.80 9.50
N TYR A 91 -8.66 -1.73 10.47
CA TYR A 91 -8.87 -2.85 11.38
C TYR A 91 -9.55 -3.98 10.61
N PRO A 92 -9.31 -5.26 11.00
CA PRO A 92 -9.81 -6.41 10.21
C PRO A 92 -11.32 -6.41 9.97
N ASN A 93 -12.10 -5.90 10.93
CA ASN A 93 -13.56 -5.90 10.82
C ASN A 93 -14.11 -4.67 10.10
N ALA A 94 -13.26 -3.72 9.73
CA ALA A 94 -13.71 -2.45 9.18
C ALA A 94 -14.37 -2.60 7.82
N LEU A 95 -13.88 -3.51 6.99
CA LEU A 95 -14.42 -3.70 5.65
C LEU A 95 -15.88 -4.16 5.66
N TYR A 96 -16.27 -4.94 6.66
CA TYR A 96 -17.66 -5.36 6.82
C TYR A 96 -18.58 -4.19 7.17
N LYS A 97 -18.03 -3.14 7.78
CA LYS A 97 -18.79 -1.95 8.14
C LYS A 97 -18.88 -0.94 7.00
N ILE A 98 -17.91 -0.98 6.08
CA ILE A 98 -17.84 -0.06 4.95
C ILE A 98 -18.58 -0.62 3.73
N LEU A 99 -18.43 -1.90 3.51
CA LEU A 99 -19.03 -2.62 2.40
C LEU A 99 -20.37 -3.20 2.79
#